data_5d096c046edf7f4c6183f0afbbc16e4a
#
_entry.id   5d096c046edf7f4c6183f0afbbc16e4a
#
_cell.length_a   1.000
_cell.length_b   1.000
_cell.length_c   1.000
_cell.angle_alpha   90.00
_cell.angle_beta   90.00
_cell.angle_gamma   90.00
#
_symmetry.space_group_name_H-M   'P 1'
#
loop_
_entity.id
_entity.type
_entity.pdbx_description
1 polymer ?
#
loop_
_entity_poly.entity_id
_entity_poly.type
_entity_poly.pdbx_seq_one_letter_code
_entity_poly.pdbx_strand_id
1 'polypeptide(L)'
;AGFNLLICDPPQACAGQKGLVTLDELLAQSQIICLHTPLTKQGRHATENLINAQRVTGLAKGTLLISAGRGEVIDQQAVLERQQQHNDLHLYMDVWHQEPNIDIQLFGYSHCVTPHVAGHSLEGKMRGTHMIFQALCQHFDLHVSETLDSLMPAPKRAQLAISSNATAKQTMQQACNGVYPLMEDDARMRGMQNGHDFDGLRKTYPVRREFSSLQLRGIADAEISNMMAGLGFGVAVDTNTIKTQGPVNEL
;
A
#
# COMPACT_ATOMS: atom_id res chain seq x y z
N ALA A 1 -1.71 -4.74 13.67
CA ALA A 1 -1.16 -5.86 12.89
C ALA A 1 -0.01 -6.59 13.63
N GLY A 2 0.47 -6.07 14.79
CA GLY A 2 1.48 -6.75 15.63
C GLY A 2 2.91 -6.67 15.11
N PHE A 3 3.21 -5.75 14.18
CA PHE A 3 4.58 -5.52 13.72
C PHE A 3 5.32 -4.53 14.63
N ASN A 4 6.61 -4.78 14.86
CA ASN A 4 7.52 -3.76 15.38
C ASN A 4 7.93 -2.85 14.23
N LEU A 5 7.69 -1.56 14.36
CA LEU A 5 7.92 -0.59 13.28
C LEU A 5 9.21 0.19 13.52
N LEU A 6 10.11 0.18 12.54
CA LEU A 6 11.25 1.08 12.44
C LEU A 6 10.99 2.07 11.30
N ILE A 7 11.23 3.36 11.55
CA ILE A 7 11.02 4.42 10.55
C ILE A 7 12.33 5.14 10.31
N CYS A 8 12.70 5.27 9.03
CA CYS A 8 13.86 6.05 8.59
C CYS A 8 13.36 7.20 7.70
N ASP A 9 13.53 8.43 8.17
CA ASP A 9 13.24 9.67 7.42
C ASP A 9 14.30 10.72 7.79
N PRO A 10 15.44 10.77 7.09
CA PRO A 10 16.54 11.69 7.42
C PRO A 10 16.17 13.17 7.38
N PRO A 11 15.36 13.67 6.42
CA PRO A 11 14.82 15.03 6.47
C PRO A 11 14.07 15.36 7.76
N GLN A 12 13.16 14.48 8.19
CA GLN A 12 12.39 14.69 9.43
C GLN A 12 13.26 14.55 10.69
N ALA A 13 14.23 13.65 10.67
CA ALA A 13 15.21 13.55 11.76
C ALA A 13 16.02 14.85 11.92
N CYS A 14 16.43 15.46 10.80
CA CYS A 14 17.09 16.77 10.82
C CYS A 14 16.16 17.91 11.28
N ALA A 15 14.86 17.79 11.09
CA ALA A 15 13.86 18.72 11.61
C ALA A 15 13.52 18.47 13.10
N GLY A 16 14.16 17.50 13.76
CA GLY A 16 14.01 17.22 15.18
C GLY A 16 12.94 16.17 15.52
N GLN A 17 12.37 15.45 14.56
CA GLN A 17 11.46 14.36 14.84
C GLN A 17 12.19 13.23 15.55
N LYS A 18 11.63 12.79 16.68
CA LYS A 18 12.19 11.69 17.50
C LYS A 18 11.63 10.33 17.05
N GLY A 19 12.32 9.25 17.48
CA GLY A 19 11.87 7.87 17.22
C GLY A 19 12.21 7.36 15.81
N LEU A 20 13.04 8.09 15.07
CA LEU A 20 13.56 7.68 13.77
C LEU A 20 14.91 6.98 13.94
N VAL A 21 15.16 5.98 13.10
CA VAL A 21 16.44 5.25 13.04
C VAL A 21 17.19 5.61 11.75
N THR A 22 18.47 5.27 11.72
CA THR A 22 19.29 5.38 10.50
C THR A 22 18.86 4.33 9.47
N LEU A 23 19.19 4.57 8.20
CA LEU A 23 18.90 3.58 7.14
C LEU A 23 19.64 2.25 7.41
N ASP A 24 20.89 2.31 7.83
CA ASP A 24 21.70 1.12 8.05
C ASP A 24 21.17 0.30 9.25
N GLU A 25 20.69 0.95 10.31
CA GLU A 25 19.99 0.28 11.42
C GLU A 25 18.69 -0.38 10.97
N LEU A 26 17.89 0.32 10.14
CA LEU A 26 16.65 -0.23 9.60
C LEU A 26 16.93 -1.47 8.75
N LEU A 27 17.89 -1.39 7.82
CA LEU A 27 18.23 -2.49 6.92
C LEU A 27 18.77 -3.72 7.69
N ALA A 28 19.53 -3.50 8.77
CA ALA A 28 20.11 -4.57 9.57
C ALA A 28 19.09 -5.31 10.44
N GLN A 29 17.99 -4.65 10.85
CA GLN A 29 17.04 -5.18 11.83
C GLN A 29 15.71 -5.62 11.23
N SER A 30 15.38 -5.19 9.99
CA SER A 30 14.07 -5.41 9.39
C SER A 30 13.99 -6.70 8.60
N GLN A 31 12.94 -7.48 8.82
CA GLN A 31 12.55 -8.62 7.97
C GLN A 31 11.69 -8.18 6.78
N ILE A 32 10.96 -7.06 6.94
CA ILE A 32 10.12 -6.46 5.90
C ILE A 32 10.58 -5.02 5.70
N ILE A 33 10.96 -4.67 4.51
CA ILE A 33 11.42 -3.33 4.14
C ILE A 33 10.44 -2.76 3.11
N CYS A 34 9.83 -1.61 3.45
CA CYS A 34 8.92 -0.89 2.57
C CYS A 34 9.54 0.43 2.14
N LEU A 35 9.73 0.64 0.84
CA LEU A 35 10.27 1.86 0.27
C LEU A 35 9.17 2.70 -0.36
N HIS A 36 8.88 3.84 0.25
CA HIS A 36 7.96 4.88 -0.24
C HIS A 36 8.68 6.21 -0.45
N THR A 37 9.98 6.16 -0.66
CA THR A 37 10.89 7.29 -0.75
C THR A 37 10.70 8.00 -2.09
N PRO A 38 10.58 9.34 -2.12
CA PRO A 38 10.62 10.11 -3.36
C PRO A 38 12.01 10.05 -3.99
N LEU A 39 12.10 10.24 -5.31
CA LEU A 39 13.38 10.35 -5.99
C LEU A 39 13.92 11.76 -5.86
N THR A 40 15.06 11.89 -5.21
CA THR A 40 15.86 13.11 -5.11
C THR A 40 17.27 12.81 -5.58
N LYS A 41 17.70 13.48 -6.66
CA LYS A 41 19.01 13.18 -7.31
C LYS A 41 20.17 13.95 -6.69
N GLN A 42 19.92 15.04 -6.01
CA GLN A 42 20.95 15.93 -5.48
C GLN A 42 20.67 16.35 -4.05
N GLY A 43 21.68 16.90 -3.38
CA GLY A 43 21.58 17.42 -2.02
C GLY A 43 21.86 16.39 -0.94
N ARG A 44 21.79 16.84 0.31
CA ARG A 44 22.17 16.07 1.50
C ARG A 44 21.38 14.75 1.66
N HIS A 45 20.16 14.72 1.18
CA HIS A 45 19.24 13.60 1.30
C HIS A 45 18.87 13.03 -0.08
N ALA A 46 19.87 12.93 -0.97
CA ALA A 46 19.68 12.26 -2.25
C ALA A 46 19.26 10.80 -2.04
N THR A 47 18.33 10.33 -2.87
CA THR A 47 17.70 9.00 -2.75
C THR A 47 17.90 8.13 -3.98
N GLU A 48 18.53 8.65 -5.04
CA GLU A 48 18.93 7.85 -6.18
C GLU A 48 19.93 6.79 -5.73
N ASN A 49 19.67 5.52 -6.06
CA ASN A 49 20.42 4.36 -5.58
C ASN A 49 20.60 4.34 -4.03
N LEU A 50 19.61 4.80 -3.30
CA LEU A 50 19.61 4.75 -1.84
C LEU A 50 19.87 3.31 -1.34
N ILE A 51 19.25 2.33 -1.99
CA ILE A 51 19.51 0.89 -1.79
C ILE A 51 20.44 0.46 -2.95
N ASN A 52 21.71 0.81 -2.81
CA ASN A 52 22.78 0.49 -3.78
C ASN A 52 23.21 -0.99 -3.70
N ALA A 53 24.11 -1.40 -4.59
CA ALA A 53 24.60 -2.78 -4.67
C ALA A 53 25.16 -3.30 -3.33
N GLN A 54 25.90 -2.48 -2.57
CA GLN A 54 26.42 -2.87 -1.26
C GLN A 54 25.29 -3.17 -0.25
N ARG A 55 24.25 -2.32 -0.20
CA ARG A 55 23.11 -2.51 0.66
C ARG A 55 22.26 -3.70 0.22
N VAL A 56 22.05 -3.88 -1.09
CA VAL A 56 21.39 -5.06 -1.64
C VAL A 56 22.13 -6.33 -1.19
N THR A 57 23.45 -6.38 -1.32
CA THR A 57 24.25 -7.53 -0.88
C THR A 57 24.18 -7.77 0.63
N GLY A 58 24.04 -6.70 1.42
CA GLY A 58 23.97 -6.76 2.88
C GLY A 58 22.61 -7.16 3.46
N LEU A 59 21.53 -7.22 2.64
CA LEU A 59 20.21 -7.64 3.13
C LEU A 59 20.26 -9.09 3.65
N ALA A 60 19.53 -9.36 4.72
CA ALA A 60 19.40 -10.71 5.24
C ALA A 60 18.67 -11.62 4.23
N LYS A 61 19.06 -12.91 4.21
CA LYS A 61 18.30 -13.91 3.46
C LYS A 61 16.86 -13.99 3.95
N GLY A 62 15.90 -14.05 3.04
CA GLY A 62 14.48 -14.08 3.35
C GLY A 62 13.88 -12.68 3.59
N THR A 63 14.65 -11.61 3.43
CA THR A 63 14.10 -10.24 3.52
C THR A 63 12.99 -10.06 2.49
N LEU A 64 11.84 -9.56 2.95
CA LEU A 64 10.75 -9.12 2.09
C LEU A 64 10.94 -7.65 1.75
N LEU A 65 11.10 -7.34 0.46
CA LEU A 65 11.35 -6.00 -0.05
C LEU A 65 10.14 -5.53 -0.86
N ILE A 66 9.51 -4.43 -0.42
CA ILE A 66 8.39 -3.77 -1.12
C ILE A 66 8.91 -2.44 -1.66
N SER A 67 8.92 -2.29 -2.97
CA SER A 67 9.33 -1.05 -3.65
C SER A 67 8.12 -0.38 -4.30
N ALA A 68 7.63 0.70 -3.67
CA ALA A 68 6.44 1.42 -4.09
C ALA A 68 6.62 2.95 -4.06
N GLY A 69 7.86 3.42 -4.14
CA GLY A 69 8.22 4.84 -4.24
C GLY A 69 8.58 5.27 -5.65
N ARG A 70 9.88 5.12 -6.02
CA ARG A 70 10.43 5.35 -7.36
C ARG A 70 11.45 4.27 -7.68
N GLY A 71 11.50 3.84 -8.94
CA GLY A 71 12.37 2.74 -9.39
C GLY A 71 13.85 2.98 -9.13
N GLU A 72 14.31 4.20 -9.36
CA GLU A 72 15.70 4.60 -9.21
C GLU A 72 16.18 4.71 -7.75
N VAL A 73 15.32 4.51 -6.78
CA VAL A 73 15.69 4.47 -5.35
C VAL A 73 16.46 3.18 -5.03
N ILE A 74 16.22 2.13 -5.79
CA ILE A 74 16.91 0.83 -5.66
C ILE A 74 17.77 0.59 -6.89
N ASP A 75 18.96 0.07 -6.70
CA ASP A 75 19.76 -0.54 -7.74
C ASP A 75 19.13 -1.88 -8.16
N GLN A 76 18.18 -1.81 -9.11
CA GLN A 76 17.43 -3.00 -9.57
C GLN A 76 18.32 -4.00 -10.30
N GLN A 77 19.44 -3.57 -10.90
CA GLN A 77 20.42 -4.46 -11.50
C GLN A 77 21.11 -5.31 -10.42
N ALA A 78 21.52 -4.70 -9.32
CA ALA A 78 22.10 -5.43 -8.20
C ALA A 78 21.11 -6.40 -7.55
N VAL A 79 19.84 -6.03 -7.48
CA VAL A 79 18.76 -6.94 -7.02
C VAL A 79 18.62 -8.13 -7.97
N LEU A 80 18.62 -7.90 -9.29
CA LEU A 80 18.54 -8.96 -10.29
C LEU A 80 19.73 -9.93 -10.18
N GLU A 81 20.94 -9.41 -10.09
CA GLU A 81 22.17 -10.22 -9.96
C GLU A 81 22.13 -11.08 -8.69
N ARG A 82 21.73 -10.50 -7.56
CA ARG A 82 21.55 -11.27 -6.31
C ARG A 82 20.51 -12.37 -6.45
N GLN A 83 19.37 -12.08 -7.06
CA GLN A 83 18.32 -13.07 -7.26
C GLN A 83 18.74 -14.18 -8.22
N GLN A 84 19.50 -13.87 -9.27
CA GLN A 84 20.08 -14.87 -10.17
C GLN A 84 21.06 -15.81 -9.45
N GLN A 85 21.83 -15.29 -8.49
CA GLN A 85 22.83 -16.07 -7.75
C GLN A 85 22.24 -16.86 -6.58
N HIS A 86 21.29 -16.27 -5.85
CA HIS A 86 20.83 -16.79 -4.56
C HIS A 86 19.33 -17.04 -4.48
N ASN A 87 18.52 -16.28 -5.23
CA ASN A 87 17.06 -16.32 -5.19
C ASN A 87 16.49 -16.31 -3.76
N ASP A 88 17.02 -15.43 -2.92
CA ASP A 88 16.80 -15.47 -1.46
C ASP A 88 16.09 -14.24 -0.89
N LEU A 89 15.61 -13.32 -1.74
CA LEU A 89 14.75 -12.19 -1.35
C LEU A 89 13.30 -12.43 -1.81
N HIS A 90 12.34 -11.88 -1.05
CA HIS A 90 10.94 -11.85 -1.42
C HIS A 90 10.59 -10.48 -1.98
N LEU A 91 10.48 -10.34 -3.29
CA LEU A 91 10.31 -9.05 -3.97
C LEU A 91 8.86 -8.75 -4.31
N TYR A 92 8.41 -7.55 -3.95
CA TYR A 92 7.11 -6.96 -4.33
C TYR A 92 7.40 -5.60 -4.96
N MET A 93 7.30 -5.52 -6.29
CA MET A 93 7.80 -4.38 -7.06
C MET A 93 6.65 -3.66 -7.77
N ASP A 94 6.44 -2.38 -7.42
CA ASP A 94 5.45 -1.52 -8.07
C ASP A 94 6.10 -0.47 -8.98
N VAL A 95 7.38 -0.15 -8.74
CA VAL A 95 8.11 0.90 -9.46
C VAL A 95 9.37 0.35 -10.10
N TRP A 96 9.73 0.91 -11.28
CA TRP A 96 10.70 0.34 -12.16
C TRP A 96 11.75 1.36 -12.60
N HIS A 97 12.96 0.90 -12.79
CA HIS A 97 14.01 1.74 -13.38
C HIS A 97 13.67 2.06 -14.83
N GLN A 98 13.93 3.31 -15.26
CA GLN A 98 13.72 3.81 -16.63
C GLN A 98 12.26 3.76 -17.14
N GLU A 99 11.26 3.88 -16.25
CA GLU A 99 9.88 4.04 -16.71
C GLU A 99 9.76 5.16 -17.77
N PRO A 100 9.02 4.97 -18.86
CA PRO A 100 8.09 3.87 -19.13
C PRO A 100 8.71 2.66 -19.89
N ASN A 101 10.00 2.65 -20.19
CA ASN A 101 10.68 1.58 -20.92
C ASN A 101 11.43 0.68 -19.92
N ILE A 102 10.68 -0.17 -19.24
CA ILE A 102 11.19 -0.97 -18.12
C ILE A 102 11.89 -2.26 -18.57
N ASP A 103 12.83 -2.74 -17.75
CA ASP A 103 13.38 -4.08 -17.90
C ASP A 103 12.48 -5.10 -17.16
N ILE A 104 12.04 -6.13 -17.90
CA ILE A 104 11.14 -7.17 -17.35
C ILE A 104 11.89 -8.38 -16.76
N GLN A 105 13.22 -8.42 -16.80
CA GLN A 105 13.99 -9.57 -16.31
C GLN A 105 13.73 -9.87 -14.82
N LEU A 106 13.52 -8.82 -14.02
CA LEU A 106 13.25 -8.97 -12.59
C LEU A 106 11.87 -9.61 -12.28
N PHE A 107 10.96 -9.66 -13.26
CA PHE A 107 9.63 -10.27 -13.07
C PHE A 107 9.71 -11.74 -12.67
N GLY A 108 10.63 -12.51 -13.28
CA GLY A 108 10.82 -13.92 -12.98
C GLY A 108 11.29 -14.21 -11.55
N TYR A 109 11.85 -13.20 -10.89
CA TYR A 109 12.37 -13.29 -9.52
C TYR A 109 11.49 -12.58 -8.49
N SER A 110 10.41 -11.92 -8.93
CA SER A 110 9.52 -11.16 -8.06
C SER A 110 8.26 -11.96 -7.72
N HIS A 111 7.82 -11.87 -6.46
CA HIS A 111 6.59 -12.49 -5.96
C HIS A 111 5.35 -11.75 -6.48
N CYS A 112 5.47 -10.44 -6.67
CA CYS A 112 4.42 -9.62 -7.23
C CYS A 112 5.03 -8.43 -7.98
N VAL A 113 4.45 -8.11 -9.14
CA VAL A 113 4.83 -6.98 -9.99
C VAL A 113 3.60 -6.19 -10.38
N THR A 114 3.65 -4.86 -10.24
CA THR A 114 2.52 -3.98 -10.55
C THR A 114 2.96 -2.76 -11.34
N PRO A 115 2.06 -2.10 -12.11
CA PRO A 115 2.43 -1.05 -13.05
C PRO A 115 2.46 0.35 -12.44
N HIS A 116 3.17 0.55 -11.33
CA HIS A 116 3.30 1.83 -10.61
C HIS A 116 1.92 2.38 -10.21
N VAL A 117 1.18 1.60 -9.46
CA VAL A 117 -0.21 1.87 -9.06
C VAL A 117 -0.41 1.98 -7.55
N ALA A 118 0.65 1.86 -6.75
CA ALA A 118 0.59 2.14 -5.33
C ALA A 118 0.08 3.58 -5.10
N GLY A 119 -1.01 3.72 -4.34
CA GLY A 119 -1.68 5.02 -4.17
C GLY A 119 -2.55 5.50 -5.35
N HIS A 120 -2.63 4.76 -6.45
CA HIS A 120 -3.45 5.11 -7.61
C HIS A 120 -4.92 4.72 -7.41
N SER A 121 -5.63 5.43 -6.54
CA SER A 121 -7.05 5.24 -6.25
C SER A 121 -7.88 6.42 -6.74
N LEU A 122 -9.18 6.20 -6.94
CA LEU A 122 -10.10 7.28 -7.28
C LEU A 122 -10.19 8.28 -6.12
N GLU A 123 -10.29 7.78 -4.89
CA GLU A 123 -10.31 8.59 -3.68
C GLU A 123 -9.06 9.48 -3.56
N GLY A 124 -7.87 8.92 -3.79
CA GLY A 124 -6.62 9.68 -3.73
C GLY A 124 -6.57 10.82 -4.74
N LYS A 125 -6.98 10.55 -6.00
CA LYS A 125 -7.05 11.57 -7.06
C LYS A 125 -8.07 12.65 -6.73
N MET A 126 -9.28 12.26 -6.34
CA MET A 126 -10.36 13.19 -6.03
C MET A 126 -10.02 14.02 -4.79
N ARG A 127 -9.42 13.41 -3.77
CA ARG A 127 -8.98 14.12 -2.55
C ARG A 127 -7.96 15.20 -2.87
N GLY A 128 -6.97 14.91 -3.69
CA GLY A 128 -5.97 15.90 -4.10
C GLY A 128 -6.61 17.10 -4.79
N THR A 129 -7.51 16.89 -5.75
CA THR A 129 -8.25 17.96 -6.42
C THR A 129 -9.14 18.72 -5.46
N HIS A 130 -9.86 18.03 -4.58
CA HIS A 130 -10.76 18.64 -3.61
C HIS A 130 -10.01 19.50 -2.58
N MET A 131 -8.81 19.09 -2.13
CA MET A 131 -7.97 19.91 -1.24
C MET A 131 -7.56 21.24 -1.91
N ILE A 132 -7.19 21.21 -3.18
CA ILE A 132 -6.86 22.45 -3.92
C ILE A 132 -8.10 23.32 -4.09
N PHE A 133 -9.24 22.73 -4.40
CA PHE A 133 -10.52 23.43 -4.49
C PHE A 133 -10.90 24.08 -3.16
N GLN A 134 -10.78 23.38 -2.04
CA GLN A 134 -11.04 23.94 -0.72
C GLN A 134 -10.10 25.10 -0.38
N ALA A 135 -8.80 24.97 -0.67
CA ALA A 135 -7.83 26.04 -0.46
C ALA A 135 -8.14 27.27 -1.31
N LEU A 136 -8.58 27.09 -2.56
CA LEU A 136 -9.02 28.18 -3.43
C LEU A 136 -10.25 28.90 -2.85
N CYS A 137 -11.26 28.13 -2.45
CA CYS A 137 -12.48 28.69 -1.86
C CYS A 137 -12.16 29.46 -0.58
N GLN A 138 -11.30 28.93 0.28
CA GLN A 138 -10.86 29.63 1.49
C GLN A 138 -10.13 30.93 1.17
N HIS A 139 -9.26 30.94 0.16
CA HIS A 139 -8.51 32.13 -0.24
C HIS A 139 -9.40 33.25 -0.76
N PHE A 140 -10.47 32.90 -1.47
CA PHE A 140 -11.41 33.88 -2.06
C PHE A 140 -12.71 34.07 -1.26
N ASP A 141 -12.79 33.56 -0.03
CA ASP A 141 -13.99 33.56 0.83
C ASP A 141 -15.26 33.08 0.12
N LEU A 142 -15.11 31.96 -0.63
CA LEU A 142 -16.20 31.32 -1.34
C LEU A 142 -16.81 30.19 -0.50
N HIS A 143 -18.13 30.07 -0.56
CA HIS A 143 -18.84 28.97 0.12
C HIS A 143 -18.55 27.62 -0.57
N VAL A 144 -18.14 26.62 0.23
CA VAL A 144 -17.97 25.23 -0.23
C VAL A 144 -19.20 24.42 0.15
N SER A 145 -20.01 24.05 -0.86
CA SER A 145 -21.21 23.24 -0.66
C SER A 145 -20.95 21.75 -0.86
N GLU A 146 -19.89 21.38 -1.60
CA GLU A 146 -19.63 20.00 -1.99
C GLU A 146 -18.63 19.33 -1.07
N THR A 147 -18.95 18.12 -0.65
CA THR A 147 -18.05 17.24 0.10
C THR A 147 -17.40 16.24 -0.85
N LEU A 148 -16.26 15.67 -0.48
CA LEU A 148 -15.61 14.63 -1.28
C LEU A 148 -16.58 13.45 -1.51
N ASP A 149 -17.32 13.06 -0.49
CA ASP A 149 -18.25 11.92 -0.57
C ASP A 149 -19.42 12.18 -1.54
N SER A 150 -19.92 13.43 -1.63
CA SER A 150 -20.99 13.78 -2.59
C SER A 150 -20.53 13.69 -4.05
N LEU A 151 -19.23 13.83 -4.30
CA LEU A 151 -18.64 13.78 -5.63
C LEU A 151 -18.21 12.38 -6.06
N MET A 152 -18.19 11.39 -5.13
CA MET A 152 -17.69 10.06 -5.42
C MET A 152 -18.77 9.16 -6.04
N PRO A 153 -18.48 8.49 -7.16
CA PRO A 153 -19.42 7.50 -7.70
C PRO A 153 -19.54 6.29 -6.78
N ALA A 154 -20.69 5.66 -6.79
CA ALA A 154 -20.90 4.43 -6.02
C ALA A 154 -19.86 3.35 -6.38
N PRO A 155 -19.30 2.62 -5.42
CA PRO A 155 -18.37 1.53 -5.69
C PRO A 155 -19.11 0.35 -6.34
N LYS A 156 -18.41 -0.41 -7.20
CA LYS A 156 -18.97 -1.64 -7.81
C LYS A 156 -19.45 -2.65 -6.76
N ARG A 157 -18.75 -2.69 -5.62
CA ARG A 157 -19.12 -3.49 -4.46
C ARG A 157 -19.09 -2.59 -3.23
N ALA A 158 -20.26 -2.29 -2.69
CA ALA A 158 -20.38 -1.45 -1.49
C ALA A 158 -20.30 -2.27 -0.19
N GLN A 159 -20.58 -3.56 -0.24
CA GLN A 159 -20.68 -4.42 0.95
C GLN A 159 -20.09 -5.81 0.67
N LEU A 160 -19.49 -6.40 1.71
CA LEU A 160 -18.98 -7.77 1.72
C LEU A 160 -19.38 -8.47 3.02
N ALA A 161 -20.07 -9.60 2.90
CA ALA A 161 -20.35 -10.46 4.04
C ALA A 161 -19.11 -11.31 4.36
N ILE A 162 -18.70 -11.27 5.61
CA ILE A 162 -17.62 -12.10 6.17
C ILE A 162 -18.27 -13.19 7.03
N SER A 163 -17.75 -14.41 6.94
CA SER A 163 -18.22 -15.48 7.82
C SER A 163 -17.90 -15.16 9.28
N SER A 164 -18.86 -15.41 10.19
CA SER A 164 -18.71 -15.12 11.64
C SER A 164 -17.56 -15.90 12.29
N ASN A 165 -17.13 -17.03 11.68
CA ASN A 165 -16.02 -17.85 12.16
C ASN A 165 -14.72 -17.63 11.35
N ALA A 166 -14.65 -16.59 10.50
CA ALA A 166 -13.44 -16.28 9.76
C ALA A 166 -12.35 -15.76 10.70
N THR A 167 -11.14 -16.27 10.53
CA THR A 167 -9.96 -15.78 11.24
C THR A 167 -9.59 -14.37 10.77
N ALA A 168 -8.79 -13.62 11.56
CA ALA A 168 -8.28 -12.30 11.17
C ALA A 168 -7.60 -12.31 9.80
N LYS A 169 -6.77 -13.35 9.52
CA LYS A 169 -6.10 -13.53 8.23
C LYS A 169 -7.10 -13.71 7.08
N GLN A 170 -8.09 -14.57 7.27
CA GLN A 170 -9.12 -14.83 6.24
C GLN A 170 -9.97 -13.58 5.99
N THR A 171 -10.37 -12.88 7.05
CA THR A 171 -11.12 -11.62 6.96
C THR A 171 -10.35 -10.57 6.17
N MET A 172 -9.09 -10.34 6.53
CA MET A 172 -8.22 -9.39 5.85
C MET A 172 -8.04 -9.76 4.36
N GLN A 173 -7.77 -11.03 4.06
CA GLN A 173 -7.57 -11.48 2.68
C GLN A 173 -8.84 -11.31 1.83
N GLN A 174 -10.01 -11.66 2.36
CA GLN A 174 -11.29 -11.48 1.66
C GLN A 174 -11.62 -10.01 1.44
N ALA A 175 -11.43 -9.18 2.45
CA ALA A 175 -11.72 -7.75 2.38
C ALA A 175 -10.79 -7.03 1.40
N CYS A 176 -9.48 -7.26 1.48
CA CYS A 176 -8.50 -6.68 0.57
C CYS A 176 -8.79 -7.08 -0.88
N ASN A 177 -9.00 -8.38 -1.16
CA ASN A 177 -9.34 -8.85 -2.50
C ASN A 177 -10.71 -8.34 -2.98
N GLY A 178 -11.63 -8.06 -2.06
CA GLY A 178 -12.94 -7.48 -2.36
C GLY A 178 -12.87 -6.06 -2.93
N VAL A 179 -11.84 -5.31 -2.57
CA VAL A 179 -11.57 -3.95 -3.05
C VAL A 179 -10.51 -3.93 -4.12
N TYR A 180 -9.42 -4.69 -3.90
CA TYR A 180 -8.23 -4.65 -4.74
C TYR A 180 -7.60 -6.04 -4.88
N PRO A 181 -7.94 -6.76 -5.94
CA PRO A 181 -7.34 -8.06 -6.25
C PRO A 181 -5.94 -7.86 -6.86
N LEU A 182 -4.92 -7.69 -6.01
CA LEU A 182 -3.53 -7.38 -6.38
C LEU A 182 -2.97 -8.32 -7.46
N MET A 183 -3.33 -9.61 -7.41
CA MET A 183 -2.83 -10.61 -8.36
C MET A 183 -3.37 -10.43 -9.79
N GLU A 184 -4.45 -9.68 -9.98
CA GLU A 184 -4.91 -9.30 -11.34
C GLU A 184 -3.95 -8.29 -11.98
N ASP A 185 -3.37 -7.38 -11.20
CA ASP A 185 -2.36 -6.44 -11.71
C ASP A 185 -1.05 -7.15 -11.99
N ASP A 186 -0.64 -8.07 -11.13
CA ASP A 186 0.52 -8.95 -11.39
C ASP A 186 0.36 -9.73 -12.69
N ALA A 187 -0.82 -10.33 -12.90
CA ALA A 187 -1.09 -11.06 -14.15
C ALA A 187 -1.05 -10.16 -15.38
N ARG A 188 -1.55 -8.92 -15.29
CA ARG A 188 -1.48 -7.94 -16.39
C ARG A 188 -0.04 -7.55 -16.70
N MET A 189 0.77 -7.29 -15.66
CA MET A 189 2.18 -6.97 -15.83
C MET A 189 2.94 -8.11 -16.51
N ARG A 190 2.75 -9.34 -16.02
CA ARG A 190 3.41 -10.52 -16.61
C ARG A 190 2.91 -10.86 -18.02
N GLY A 191 1.72 -10.38 -18.38
CA GLY A 191 1.17 -10.51 -19.74
C GLY A 191 1.80 -9.59 -20.78
N MET A 192 2.63 -8.61 -20.38
CA MET A 192 3.38 -7.77 -21.32
C MET A 192 4.36 -8.59 -22.15
N GLN A 193 4.47 -8.27 -23.44
CA GLN A 193 5.44 -8.90 -24.32
C GLN A 193 6.84 -8.29 -24.16
N ASN A 194 6.88 -7.02 -23.78
CA ASN A 194 8.12 -6.27 -23.55
C ASN A 194 7.86 -5.06 -22.64
N GLY A 195 8.94 -4.41 -22.18
CA GLY A 195 8.84 -3.27 -21.26
C GLY A 195 8.18 -2.01 -21.84
N HIS A 196 8.01 -1.89 -23.14
CA HIS A 196 7.35 -0.72 -23.78
C HIS A 196 5.84 -0.73 -23.64
N ASP A 197 5.22 -1.87 -23.26
CA ASP A 197 3.79 -1.98 -23.03
C ASP A 197 3.35 -1.35 -21.70
N PHE A 198 4.30 -1.01 -20.82
CA PHE A 198 4.09 -0.50 -19.47
C PHE A 198 3.22 0.75 -19.42
N ASP A 199 3.48 1.74 -20.28
CA ASP A 199 2.71 2.98 -20.33
C ASP A 199 1.24 2.73 -20.74
N GLY A 200 1.02 1.76 -21.63
CA GLY A 200 -0.32 1.30 -22.03
C GLY A 200 -1.13 0.74 -20.86
N LEU A 201 -0.49 -0.10 -20.03
CA LEU A 201 -1.15 -0.66 -18.82
C LEU A 201 -1.56 0.44 -17.84
N ARG A 202 -0.73 1.46 -17.64
CA ARG A 202 -1.04 2.58 -16.75
C ARG A 202 -2.14 3.48 -17.29
N LYS A 203 -2.14 3.78 -18.60
CA LYS A 203 -3.18 4.59 -19.25
C LYS A 203 -4.55 3.94 -19.21
N THR A 204 -4.60 2.63 -19.33
CA THR A 204 -5.83 1.84 -19.33
C THR A 204 -6.16 1.23 -17.96
N TYR A 205 -5.48 1.66 -16.90
CA TYR A 205 -5.66 1.11 -15.57
C TYR A 205 -7.11 1.28 -15.08
N PRO A 206 -7.75 0.21 -14.58
CA PRO A 206 -9.13 0.28 -14.15
C PRO A 206 -9.29 1.17 -12.91
N VAL A 207 -10.51 1.68 -12.71
CA VAL A 207 -10.85 2.45 -11.52
C VAL A 207 -10.68 1.57 -10.28
N ARG A 208 -9.75 1.95 -9.42
CA ARG A 208 -9.48 1.33 -8.13
C ARG A 208 -10.04 2.20 -7.01
N ARG A 209 -10.68 1.56 -6.03
CA ARG A 209 -11.22 2.22 -4.84
C ARG A 209 -10.30 1.96 -3.64
N GLU A 210 -10.42 2.79 -2.60
CA GLU A 210 -9.78 2.57 -1.30
C GLU A 210 -10.62 1.65 -0.41
N PHE A 211 -10.04 1.16 0.69
CA PHE A 211 -10.70 0.27 1.63
C PHE A 211 -11.97 0.87 2.23
N SER A 212 -11.99 2.20 2.41
CA SER A 212 -13.15 2.96 2.90
C SER A 212 -14.41 2.82 2.02
N SER A 213 -14.25 2.42 0.76
CA SER A 213 -15.37 2.19 -0.15
C SER A 213 -16.14 0.88 0.11
N LEU A 214 -15.63 0.00 0.97
CA LEU A 214 -16.21 -1.32 1.25
C LEU A 214 -16.66 -1.43 2.71
N GLN A 215 -17.94 -1.75 2.91
CA GLN A 215 -18.53 -2.06 4.20
C GLN A 215 -18.48 -3.56 4.47
N LEU A 216 -17.81 -3.99 5.53
CA LEU A 216 -17.78 -5.38 5.98
C LEU A 216 -18.95 -5.66 6.94
N ARG A 217 -19.55 -6.83 6.82
CA ARG A 217 -20.66 -7.29 7.67
C ARG A 217 -20.41 -8.71 8.15
N GLY A 218 -21.00 -9.09 9.30
CA GLY A 218 -20.96 -10.45 9.84
C GLY A 218 -19.69 -10.78 10.62
N ILE A 219 -18.83 -9.80 10.92
CA ILE A 219 -17.66 -10.01 11.78
C ILE A 219 -18.14 -10.07 13.23
N ALA A 220 -18.08 -11.25 13.84
CA ALA A 220 -18.50 -11.45 15.23
C ALA A 220 -17.44 -11.05 16.27
N ASP A 221 -16.15 -11.15 15.89
CA ASP A 221 -15.03 -10.86 16.77
C ASP A 221 -14.72 -9.36 16.79
N ALA A 222 -14.75 -8.75 17.97
CA ALA A 222 -14.53 -7.32 18.16
C ALA A 222 -13.08 -6.89 17.86
N GLU A 223 -12.07 -7.75 18.11
CA GLU A 223 -10.68 -7.43 17.79
C GLU A 223 -10.45 -7.41 16.28
N ILE A 224 -11.05 -8.37 15.57
CA ILE A 224 -11.02 -8.39 14.10
C ILE A 224 -11.76 -7.17 13.54
N SER A 225 -12.93 -6.82 14.07
CA SER A 225 -13.68 -5.62 13.71
C SER A 225 -12.83 -4.35 13.86
N ASN A 226 -12.20 -4.17 15.02
CA ASN A 226 -11.33 -3.02 15.29
C ASN A 226 -10.09 -3.00 14.37
N MET A 227 -9.49 -4.15 14.12
CA MET A 227 -8.37 -4.26 13.18
C MET A 227 -8.79 -3.82 11.76
N MET A 228 -9.94 -4.29 11.27
CA MET A 228 -10.43 -3.93 9.92
C MET A 228 -10.82 -2.46 9.83
N ALA A 229 -11.45 -1.89 10.86
CA ALA A 229 -11.72 -0.46 10.95
C ALA A 229 -10.42 0.36 10.96
N GLY A 230 -9.40 -0.08 11.71
CA GLY A 230 -8.07 0.54 11.73
C GLY A 230 -7.33 0.48 10.39
N LEU A 231 -7.66 -0.47 9.52
CA LEU A 231 -7.17 -0.54 8.14
C LEU A 231 -7.96 0.36 7.17
N GLY A 232 -9.05 0.98 7.64
CA GLY A 232 -9.85 1.91 6.86
C GLY A 232 -11.09 1.30 6.21
N PHE A 233 -11.43 0.04 6.46
CA PHE A 233 -12.69 -0.54 6.01
C PHE A 233 -13.86 0.01 6.82
N GLY A 234 -15.02 0.17 6.18
CA GLY A 234 -16.27 0.30 6.90
C GLY A 234 -16.59 -1.03 7.60
N VAL A 235 -16.99 -0.98 8.88
CA VAL A 235 -17.41 -2.18 9.62
C VAL A 235 -18.79 -1.93 10.20
N ALA A 236 -19.79 -2.77 9.82
CA ALA A 236 -21.12 -2.70 10.41
C ALA A 236 -21.09 -3.39 11.77
N VAL A 237 -21.52 -2.67 12.80
CA VAL A 237 -21.81 -3.28 14.10
C VAL A 237 -23.15 -4.01 13.97
N ASP A 238 -23.14 -5.33 14.02
CA ASP A 238 -24.35 -6.11 14.08
C ASP A 238 -25.02 -5.87 15.45
N THR A 239 -26.01 -4.97 15.49
CA THR A 239 -26.79 -4.64 16.68
C THR A 239 -27.63 -5.81 17.20
N ASN A 240 -27.61 -6.96 16.55
CA ASN A 240 -28.37 -8.15 16.98
C ASN A 240 -27.72 -8.96 18.11
N THR A 241 -26.52 -8.66 18.55
CA THR A 241 -25.83 -9.41 19.63
C THR A 241 -26.12 -8.83 21.04
N ILE A 242 -26.91 -7.77 21.17
CA ILE A 242 -27.23 -7.14 22.48
C ILE A 242 -28.63 -7.59 23.03
N LYS A 243 -29.18 -8.69 22.55
CA LYS A 243 -30.41 -9.25 23.14
C LYS A 243 -30.19 -10.64 23.66
N THR A 244 -29.54 -10.82 24.80
CA THR A 244 -29.77 -11.90 25.77
C THR A 244 -28.93 -11.68 27.04
N GLN A 245 -29.18 -10.59 27.75
CA GLN A 245 -29.12 -10.63 29.20
C GLN A 245 -30.54 -10.32 29.67
N GLY A 246 -31.31 -11.38 29.88
CA GLY A 246 -32.60 -11.30 30.55
C GLY A 246 -32.41 -10.82 31.98
N PRO A 247 -33.45 -10.30 32.60
CA PRO A 247 -33.37 -9.73 33.95
C PRO A 247 -32.95 -10.82 34.94
N VAL A 248 -31.90 -10.54 35.69
CA VAL A 248 -31.53 -11.32 36.88
C VAL A 248 -32.67 -11.09 37.88
N ASN A 249 -33.52 -12.10 38.10
CA ASN A 249 -34.47 -12.12 39.20
C ASN A 249 -33.69 -12.19 40.50
N GLU A 250 -33.72 -11.12 41.28
CA GLU A 250 -33.48 -11.17 42.70
C GLU A 250 -34.60 -11.94 43.38
N LEU A 251 -34.25 -12.98 44.11
CA LEU A 251 -34.97 -13.53 45.25
C LEU A 251 -33.99 -13.78 46.38
#